data_4d1afff1154463bbc4b8bd9b49c1b248
#
_entry.id   4d1afff1154463bbc4b8bd9b49c1b248
#
_cell.length_a   1.000
_cell.length_b   1.000
_cell.length_c   1.000
_cell.angle_alpha   90.00
_cell.angle_beta   90.00
_cell.angle_gamma   90.00
#
_symmetry.space_group_name_H-M   'P 1'
#
loop_
_entity.id
_entity.type
_entity.pdbx_description
1 polymer ?
#
loop_
_entity_poly.entity_id
_entity_poly.type
_entity_poly.pdbx_seq_one_letter_code
_entity_poly.pdbx_strand_id
1 'polypeptide(L)'
;MLVVSKVIQAKFATGGCTYDPTTLELTFGTFNPLGGGYTHGLVIENHLADNSGLAPGRVNTNDFQVEFAVIDYAQIDGPAVILPQQIVPGNSLIRTGGKGITQVVIIPPPVAQAIGGNTMKVRAQVQVYGRLMDGSRVKSSTYEYVIQADPTFVLKGPTCTAPQVAVACEGSNQDTGTGCG
;
A
#
# COMPACT_ATOMS: atom_id res chain seq x y z
N MET A 1 -3.15 -1.06 19.95
CA MET A 1 -2.57 -0.09 19.03
C MET A 1 -2.62 -0.66 17.61
N LEU A 2 -2.97 0.15 16.63
CA LEU A 2 -2.92 -0.21 15.21
C LEU A 2 -1.63 0.33 14.61
N VAL A 3 -0.92 -0.50 13.85
CA VAL A 3 0.38 -0.15 13.26
C VAL A 3 0.37 -0.52 11.79
N VAL A 4 0.74 0.40 10.90
CA VAL A 4 1.19 0.05 9.54
C VAL A 4 2.64 -0.42 9.70
N SER A 5 2.91 -1.69 9.45
CA SER A 5 4.22 -2.29 9.74
C SER A 5 5.15 -2.32 8.54
N LYS A 6 4.62 -2.39 7.34
CA LYS A 6 5.40 -2.41 6.09
C LYS A 6 4.56 -2.18 4.84
N VAL A 7 5.23 -1.80 3.75
CA VAL A 7 4.73 -1.83 2.38
C VAL A 7 5.21 -3.13 1.72
N ILE A 8 4.35 -3.78 0.94
CA ILE A 8 4.66 -4.99 0.20
C ILE A 8 4.15 -4.89 -1.24
N GLN A 9 4.87 -5.53 -2.15
CA GLN A 9 4.40 -5.71 -3.53
C GLN A 9 3.49 -6.93 -3.66
N ALA A 10 2.60 -6.91 -4.65
CA ALA A 10 1.89 -8.11 -5.06
C ALA A 10 2.88 -9.14 -5.62
N LYS A 11 2.63 -10.42 -5.35
CA LYS A 11 3.33 -11.54 -5.99
C LYS A 11 2.50 -12.09 -7.13
N PHE A 12 3.15 -12.39 -8.25
CA PHE A 12 2.53 -13.17 -9.30
C PHE A 12 2.57 -14.66 -8.91
N ALA A 13 1.40 -15.30 -8.91
CA ALA A 13 1.24 -16.73 -8.64
C ALA A 13 0.31 -17.37 -9.66
N THR A 14 0.25 -18.69 -9.71
CA THR A 14 -0.69 -19.41 -10.57
C THR A 14 -2.13 -18.94 -10.30
N GLY A 15 -2.75 -18.32 -11.28
CA GLY A 15 -4.11 -17.78 -11.17
C GLY A 15 -4.20 -16.28 -10.89
N GLY A 16 -3.09 -15.56 -10.80
CA GLY A 16 -3.10 -14.09 -10.69
C GLY A 16 -2.16 -13.51 -9.66
N CYS A 17 -2.37 -12.25 -9.35
CA CYS A 17 -1.56 -11.50 -8.41
C CYS A 17 -2.19 -11.51 -7.01
N THR A 18 -1.38 -11.79 -6.00
CA THR A 18 -1.81 -11.85 -4.60
C THR A 18 -0.89 -11.07 -3.70
N TYR A 19 -1.45 -10.50 -2.64
CA TYR A 19 -0.68 -9.93 -1.54
C TYR A 19 -0.54 -10.94 -0.42
N ASP A 20 0.67 -11.15 0.06
CA ASP A 20 0.98 -12.06 1.16
C ASP A 20 1.71 -11.27 2.28
N PRO A 21 1.16 -11.22 3.51
CA PRO A 21 1.75 -10.46 4.61
C PRO A 21 3.14 -10.98 5.03
N THR A 22 3.52 -12.19 4.61
CA THR A 22 4.86 -12.77 4.84
C THR A 22 5.89 -12.30 3.81
N THR A 23 5.45 -11.63 2.72
CA THR A 23 6.37 -11.07 1.71
C THR A 23 7.34 -10.07 2.35
N LEU A 24 8.55 -10.04 1.82
CA LEU A 24 9.56 -9.07 2.24
C LEU A 24 9.04 -7.65 2.06
N GLU A 25 9.45 -6.79 2.99
CA GLU A 25 9.18 -5.36 2.94
C GLU A 25 9.84 -4.72 1.73
N LEU A 26 9.11 -3.83 1.06
CA LEU A 26 9.69 -2.86 0.16
C LEU A 26 10.19 -1.69 1.00
N THR A 27 11.49 -1.58 1.18
CA THR A 27 12.11 -0.49 1.93
C THR A 27 12.14 0.82 1.16
N PHE A 28 11.98 0.74 -0.15
CA PHE A 28 12.07 1.85 -1.09
C PHE A 28 11.28 1.52 -2.35
N GLY A 29 10.52 2.47 -2.87
CA GLY A 29 9.73 2.32 -4.08
C GLY A 29 10.29 3.05 -5.28
N THR A 30 10.00 2.54 -6.48
CA THR A 30 10.33 3.21 -7.75
C THR A 30 9.16 3.13 -8.71
N PHE A 31 8.82 4.23 -9.36
CA PHE A 31 7.77 4.24 -10.37
C PHE A 31 8.02 5.30 -11.44
N ASN A 32 7.38 5.09 -12.60
CA ASN A 32 7.33 6.08 -13.68
C ASN A 32 6.05 6.92 -13.53
N PRO A 33 6.14 8.21 -13.18
CA PRO A 33 4.97 9.05 -12.97
C PRO A 33 4.16 9.31 -14.24
N LEU A 34 4.75 9.16 -15.42
CA LEU A 34 4.06 9.29 -16.71
C LEU A 34 3.14 8.10 -17.01
N GLY A 35 3.38 6.96 -16.37
CA GLY A 35 2.58 5.74 -16.51
C GLY A 35 1.37 5.68 -15.56
N GLY A 36 1.18 6.64 -14.67
CA GLY A 36 0.06 6.70 -13.74
C GLY A 36 0.46 6.63 -12.26
N GLY A 37 -0.44 6.12 -11.42
CA GLY A 37 -0.23 6.04 -9.98
C GLY A 37 0.73 4.94 -9.53
N TYR A 38 1.00 4.92 -8.21
CA TYR A 38 1.84 3.93 -7.54
C TYR A 38 1.01 3.21 -6.46
N THR A 39 0.81 1.91 -6.62
CA THR A 39 -0.10 1.11 -5.81
C THR A 39 0.62 -0.07 -5.17
N HIS A 40 0.45 -0.24 -3.85
CA HIS A 40 0.99 -1.39 -3.12
C HIS A 40 0.10 -1.83 -1.96
N GLY A 41 0.42 -2.97 -1.37
CA GLY A 41 -0.20 -3.46 -0.14
C GLY A 41 0.43 -2.84 1.09
N LEU A 42 -0.40 -2.33 2.00
CA LEU A 42 0.01 -1.96 3.35
C LEU A 42 -0.31 -3.11 4.29
N VAL A 43 0.68 -3.62 5.00
CA VAL A 43 0.45 -4.58 6.08
C VAL A 43 0.12 -3.82 7.36
N ILE A 44 -1.05 -4.11 7.92
CA ILE A 44 -1.54 -3.50 9.16
C ILE A 44 -1.59 -4.56 10.24
N GLU A 45 -1.04 -4.25 11.40
CA GLU A 45 -1.06 -5.09 12.58
C GLU A 45 -2.04 -4.50 13.60
N ASN A 46 -2.94 -5.33 14.09
CA ASN A 46 -3.90 -4.96 15.12
C ASN A 46 -3.46 -5.55 16.47
N HIS A 47 -2.81 -4.73 17.29
CA HIS A 47 -2.33 -5.10 18.62
C HIS A 47 -3.35 -4.76 19.74
N LEU A 48 -4.62 -4.53 19.41
CA LEU A 48 -5.66 -4.38 20.41
C LEU A 48 -5.89 -5.74 21.12
N ALA A 49 -6.25 -5.70 22.38
CA ALA A 49 -6.54 -6.92 23.13
C ALA A 49 -7.88 -7.54 22.68
N ASP A 50 -7.93 -8.86 22.60
CA ASP A 50 -9.20 -9.55 22.42
C ASP A 50 -10.08 -9.37 23.68
N ASN A 51 -11.30 -8.90 23.48
CA ASN A 51 -12.25 -8.65 24.55
C ASN A 51 -13.45 -9.62 24.54
N SER A 52 -13.44 -10.65 23.70
CA SER A 52 -14.52 -11.65 23.63
C SER A 52 -14.65 -12.50 24.89
N GLY A 53 -13.54 -12.78 25.56
CA GLY A 53 -13.50 -13.60 26.77
C GLY A 53 -13.87 -12.90 28.08
N LEU A 54 -14.19 -11.59 28.09
CA LEU A 54 -14.46 -10.83 29.30
C LEU A 54 -15.81 -11.14 29.97
N ALA A 55 -16.76 -11.73 29.21
CA ALA A 55 -18.04 -12.21 29.72
C ALA A 55 -18.62 -13.29 28.77
N PRO A 56 -19.41 -14.25 29.28
CA PRO A 56 -20.07 -15.26 28.44
C PRO A 56 -20.92 -14.59 27.33
N GLY A 57 -20.74 -15.05 26.09
CA GLY A 57 -21.49 -14.52 24.93
C GLY A 57 -21.04 -13.17 24.39
N ARG A 58 -19.99 -12.58 24.93
CA ARG A 58 -19.44 -11.32 24.39
C ARG A 58 -18.69 -11.58 23.09
N VAL A 59 -19.02 -10.81 22.05
CA VAL A 59 -18.31 -10.81 20.77
C VAL A 59 -17.10 -9.88 20.86
N ASN A 60 -15.98 -10.26 20.24
CA ASN A 60 -14.84 -9.36 20.10
C ASN A 60 -15.22 -8.11 19.28
N THR A 61 -15.02 -6.93 19.84
CA THR A 61 -15.33 -5.66 19.18
C THR A 61 -14.08 -4.90 18.75
N ASN A 62 -12.89 -5.45 18.95
CA ASN A 62 -11.61 -4.82 18.63
C ASN A 62 -11.05 -5.21 17.25
N ASP A 63 -11.82 -5.95 16.45
CA ASP A 63 -11.51 -6.11 15.02
C ASP A 63 -11.64 -4.77 14.31
N PHE A 64 -10.69 -4.49 13.43
CA PHE A 64 -10.55 -3.19 12.77
C PHE A 64 -10.94 -3.26 11.30
N GLN A 65 -11.97 -2.50 10.94
CA GLN A 65 -12.38 -2.30 9.54
C GLN A 65 -11.70 -1.05 9.00
N VAL A 66 -10.83 -1.23 8.00
CA VAL A 66 -10.20 -0.13 7.26
C VAL A 66 -11.25 0.58 6.39
N GLU A 67 -11.27 1.91 6.44
CA GLU A 67 -12.14 2.76 5.60
C GLU A 67 -11.34 3.53 4.55
N PHE A 68 -10.25 4.18 4.96
CA PHE A 68 -9.39 4.96 4.07
C PHE A 68 -7.99 5.15 4.66
N ALA A 69 -7.07 5.61 3.82
CA ALA A 69 -5.78 6.13 4.24
C ALA A 69 -5.65 7.60 3.90
N VAL A 70 -5.01 8.37 4.79
CA VAL A 70 -4.57 9.75 4.54
C VAL A 70 -3.08 9.71 4.25
N ILE A 71 -2.67 10.37 3.18
CA ILE A 71 -1.29 10.38 2.72
C ILE A 71 -0.82 11.82 2.55
N ASP A 72 0.15 12.20 3.35
CA ASP A 72 0.89 13.44 3.23
C ASP A 72 2.22 13.19 2.51
N TYR A 73 2.66 14.16 1.72
CA TYR A 73 3.90 14.03 0.95
C TYR A 73 4.90 15.10 1.35
N ALA A 74 6.14 14.68 1.54
CA ALA A 74 7.28 15.57 1.69
C ALA A 74 8.31 15.27 0.60
N GLN A 75 8.67 16.28 -0.17
CA GLN A 75 9.74 16.17 -1.14
C GLN A 75 11.08 16.04 -0.41
N ILE A 76 11.91 15.07 -0.81
CA ILE A 76 13.25 14.84 -0.27
C ILE A 76 14.30 15.43 -1.22
N ASP A 77 14.10 15.23 -2.54
CA ASP A 77 15.06 15.58 -3.58
C ASP A 77 14.34 15.86 -4.90
N GLY A 78 14.98 16.65 -5.79
CA GLY A 78 14.44 17.02 -7.09
C GLY A 78 13.85 18.44 -7.15
N PRO A 79 13.19 18.82 -8.26
CA PRO A 79 12.60 20.14 -8.43
C PRO A 79 11.41 20.35 -7.48
N ALA A 80 11.24 21.58 -6.99
CA ALA A 80 10.14 21.92 -6.08
C ALA A 80 8.77 21.70 -6.75
N VAL A 81 7.97 20.80 -6.19
CA VAL A 81 6.62 20.47 -6.64
C VAL A 81 5.67 20.48 -5.46
N ILE A 82 4.51 21.09 -5.62
CA ILE A 82 3.45 21.04 -4.61
C ILE A 82 2.70 19.72 -4.75
N LEU A 83 2.82 18.87 -3.73
CA LEU A 83 2.15 17.57 -3.68
C LEU A 83 0.98 17.66 -2.69
N PRO A 84 -0.28 17.64 -3.17
CA PRO A 84 -1.44 17.77 -2.29
C PRO A 84 -1.65 16.50 -1.46
N GLN A 85 -2.05 16.67 -0.19
CA GLN A 85 -2.54 15.56 0.63
C GLN A 85 -3.62 14.77 -0.11
N GLN A 86 -3.61 13.46 0.07
CA GLN A 86 -4.59 12.56 -0.54
C GLN A 86 -5.35 11.77 0.53
N ILE A 87 -6.63 11.52 0.24
CA ILE A 87 -7.46 10.57 0.96
C ILE A 87 -7.81 9.46 -0.04
N VAL A 88 -7.33 8.26 0.22
CA VAL A 88 -7.53 7.11 -0.67
C VAL A 88 -8.34 6.03 0.03
N PRO A 89 -9.31 5.41 -0.65
CA PRO A 89 -10.12 4.36 -0.05
C PRO A 89 -9.25 3.15 0.32
N GLY A 90 -9.61 2.49 1.41
CA GLY A 90 -9.11 1.18 1.80
C GLY A 90 -10.29 0.31 2.18
N ASN A 91 -10.15 -1.00 2.05
CA ASN A 91 -11.20 -1.94 2.44
C ASN A 91 -10.58 -3.26 2.87
N SER A 92 -10.43 -3.43 4.16
CA SER A 92 -10.00 -4.71 4.74
C SER A 92 -10.45 -4.83 6.18
N LEU A 93 -10.66 -6.05 6.65
CA LEU A 93 -10.94 -6.36 8.03
C LEU A 93 -9.71 -7.00 8.67
N ILE A 94 -9.19 -6.37 9.71
CA ILE A 94 -8.01 -6.81 10.44
C ILE A 94 -8.44 -7.33 11.81
N ARG A 95 -8.35 -8.63 12.02
CA ARG A 95 -8.72 -9.25 13.30
C ARG A 95 -7.79 -8.80 14.42
N THR A 96 -8.33 -8.76 15.61
CA THR A 96 -7.58 -8.50 16.85
C THR A 96 -6.41 -9.48 17.00
N GLY A 97 -5.25 -8.97 17.36
CA GLY A 97 -4.01 -9.76 17.47
C GLY A 97 -3.45 -10.26 16.14
N GLY A 98 -4.10 -9.90 15.01
CA GLY A 98 -3.76 -10.36 13.67
C GLY A 98 -3.08 -9.31 12.80
N LYS A 99 -2.73 -9.77 11.60
CA LYS A 99 -2.23 -8.93 10.50
C LYS A 99 -3.19 -9.03 9.33
N GLY A 100 -3.36 -7.93 8.63
CA GLY A 100 -4.11 -7.87 7.39
C GLY A 100 -3.46 -6.96 6.39
N ILE A 101 -3.94 -7.00 5.16
CA ILE A 101 -3.43 -6.18 4.06
C ILE A 101 -4.56 -5.33 3.52
N THR A 102 -4.26 -4.06 3.29
CA THR A 102 -5.10 -3.19 2.47
C THR A 102 -4.29 -2.70 1.28
N GLN A 103 -4.86 -2.82 0.08
CA GLN A 103 -4.27 -2.24 -1.11
C GLN A 103 -4.54 -0.73 -1.10
N VAL A 104 -3.52 0.07 -1.36
CA VAL A 104 -3.59 1.53 -1.34
C VAL A 104 -2.84 2.09 -2.52
N VAL A 105 -3.45 3.08 -3.19
CA VAL A 105 -2.76 3.90 -4.20
C VAL A 105 -1.92 4.93 -3.45
N ILE A 106 -0.65 4.62 -3.21
CA ILE A 106 0.25 5.47 -2.40
C ILE A 106 0.54 6.79 -3.13
N ILE A 107 0.70 6.76 -4.46
CA ILE A 107 0.76 7.98 -5.29
C ILE A 107 -0.43 7.94 -6.25
N PRO A 108 -1.53 8.63 -5.95
CA PRO A 108 -2.66 8.70 -6.88
C PRO A 108 -2.35 9.49 -8.15
N PRO A 109 -3.12 9.29 -9.24
CA PRO A 109 -2.90 9.97 -10.50
C PRO A 109 -2.72 11.49 -10.43
N PRO A 110 -3.46 12.26 -9.62
CA PRO A 110 -3.24 13.70 -9.50
C PRO A 110 -1.86 14.07 -8.96
N VAL A 111 -1.32 13.27 -8.02
CA VAL A 111 0.04 13.46 -7.48
C VAL A 111 1.08 13.05 -8.51
N ALA A 112 0.88 11.93 -9.21
CA ALA A 112 1.76 11.51 -10.31
C ALA A 112 1.81 12.56 -11.43
N GLN A 113 0.67 13.16 -11.79
CA GLN A 113 0.61 14.26 -12.76
C GLN A 113 1.35 15.51 -12.29
N ALA A 114 1.26 15.86 -11.01
CA ALA A 114 2.01 16.99 -10.45
C ALA A 114 3.52 16.74 -10.49
N ILE A 115 3.98 15.51 -10.27
CA ILE A 115 5.37 15.10 -10.45
C ILE A 115 5.77 15.19 -11.93
N GLY A 116 4.90 14.73 -12.84
CA GLY A 116 5.11 14.78 -14.27
C GLY A 116 6.40 14.08 -14.72
N GLY A 117 7.14 14.69 -15.65
CA GLY A 117 8.42 14.18 -16.18
C GLY A 117 9.64 14.41 -15.27
N ASN A 118 9.44 14.76 -14.01
CA ASN A 118 10.54 15.05 -13.10
C ASN A 118 11.09 13.77 -12.42
N THR A 119 12.41 13.68 -12.33
CA THR A 119 13.06 12.72 -11.42
C THR A 119 13.15 13.35 -10.03
N MET A 120 12.52 12.72 -9.04
CA MET A 120 12.50 13.23 -7.67
C MET A 120 12.29 12.13 -6.63
N LYS A 121 12.66 12.41 -5.38
CA LYS A 121 12.34 11.55 -4.23
C LYS A 121 11.26 12.18 -3.38
N VAL A 122 10.26 11.37 -3.06
CA VAL A 122 9.12 11.75 -2.24
C VAL A 122 9.03 10.82 -1.05
N ARG A 123 8.81 11.37 0.13
CA ARG A 123 8.40 10.62 1.31
C ARG A 123 6.89 10.71 1.44
N ALA A 124 6.24 9.57 1.40
CA ALA A 124 4.82 9.43 1.70
C ALA A 124 4.67 9.10 3.19
N GLN A 125 3.90 9.91 3.91
CA GLN A 125 3.49 9.66 5.31
C GLN A 125 2.08 9.13 5.29
N VAL A 126 1.92 7.84 5.55
CA VAL A 126 0.65 7.12 5.43
C VAL A 126 0.06 6.88 6.80
N GLN A 127 -1.20 7.24 7.00
CA GLN A 127 -1.96 6.93 8.19
C GLN A 127 -3.30 6.30 7.80
N VAL A 128 -3.60 5.13 8.34
CA VAL A 128 -4.81 4.37 8.02
C VAL A 128 -5.90 4.68 9.05
N TYR A 129 -7.10 4.93 8.57
CA TYR A 129 -8.29 5.24 9.36
C TYR A 129 -9.37 4.19 9.15
N GLY A 130 -10.17 3.98 10.17
CA GLY A 130 -11.29 3.05 10.11
C GLY A 130 -12.04 2.97 11.43
N ARG A 131 -12.79 1.87 11.59
CA ARG A 131 -13.64 1.64 12.77
C ARG A 131 -13.37 0.29 13.38
N LEU A 132 -13.54 0.22 14.69
CA LEU A 132 -13.72 -1.03 15.41
C LEU A 132 -15.14 -1.54 15.25
N MET A 133 -15.37 -2.80 15.59
CA MET A 133 -16.71 -3.41 15.46
C MET A 133 -17.75 -2.81 16.41
N ASP A 134 -17.34 -2.04 17.42
CA ASP A 134 -18.23 -1.24 18.27
C ASP A 134 -18.61 0.12 17.67
N GLY A 135 -18.09 0.43 16.46
CA GLY A 135 -18.31 1.68 15.75
C GLY A 135 -17.34 2.82 16.12
N SER A 136 -16.48 2.65 17.11
CA SER A 136 -15.49 3.66 17.49
C SER A 136 -14.46 3.87 16.37
N ARG A 137 -14.17 5.14 16.07
CA ARG A 137 -13.17 5.53 15.07
C ARG A 137 -11.77 5.44 15.65
N VAL A 138 -10.89 4.80 14.92
CA VAL A 138 -9.49 4.65 15.29
C VAL A 138 -8.59 4.87 14.07
N LYS A 139 -7.32 5.13 14.35
CA LYS A 139 -6.30 5.31 13.31
C LYS A 139 -5.02 4.58 13.69
N SER A 140 -4.22 4.25 12.68
CA SER A 140 -2.89 3.67 12.87
C SER A 140 -1.85 4.72 13.30
N SER A 141 -0.68 4.25 13.71
CA SER A 141 0.54 5.07 13.66
C SER A 141 0.80 5.55 12.23
N THR A 142 1.54 6.65 12.09
CA THR A 142 2.04 7.10 10.78
C THR A 142 3.18 6.19 10.34
N TYR A 143 3.16 5.77 9.07
CA TYR A 143 4.22 5.01 8.42
C TYR A 143 4.86 5.87 7.34
N GLU A 144 6.18 5.92 7.29
CA GLU A 144 6.93 6.68 6.29
C GLU A 144 7.49 5.73 5.23
N TYR A 145 7.25 6.06 3.98
CA TYR A 145 7.73 5.30 2.84
C TYR A 145 8.36 6.22 1.79
N VAL A 146 9.57 5.91 1.37
CA VAL A 146 10.31 6.71 0.37
C VAL A 146 10.12 6.13 -1.01
N ILE A 147 9.80 6.99 -1.97
CA ILE A 147 9.51 6.61 -3.36
C ILE A 147 10.35 7.48 -4.31
N GLN A 148 11.02 6.83 -5.24
CA GLN A 148 11.70 7.47 -6.37
C GLN A 148 10.74 7.56 -7.55
N ALA A 149 10.40 8.76 -7.95
CA ALA A 149 9.80 9.01 -9.26
C ALA A 149 10.92 9.10 -10.30
N ASP A 150 10.83 8.26 -11.32
CA ASP A 150 11.78 8.23 -12.44
C ASP A 150 10.99 8.04 -13.75
N PRO A 151 10.89 9.07 -14.59
CA PRO A 151 10.12 9.00 -15.83
C PRO A 151 10.73 8.01 -16.85
N THR A 152 11.96 7.56 -16.64
CA THR A 152 12.63 6.56 -17.47
C THR A 152 12.46 5.13 -16.93
N PHE A 153 11.87 4.97 -15.75
CA PHE A 153 11.69 3.65 -15.14
C PHE A 153 10.78 2.77 -16.01
N VAL A 154 11.27 1.58 -16.31
CA VAL A 154 10.53 0.51 -16.98
C VAL A 154 10.73 -0.78 -16.20
N LEU A 155 9.62 -1.38 -15.75
CA LEU A 155 9.66 -2.67 -15.09
C LEU A 155 10.14 -3.75 -16.07
N LYS A 156 11.22 -4.46 -15.70
CA LYS A 156 11.70 -5.61 -16.47
C LYS A 156 10.93 -6.85 -16.05
N GLY A 157 10.08 -7.33 -16.92
CA GLY A 157 9.39 -8.62 -16.74
C GLY A 157 10.31 -9.82 -17.01
N PRO A 158 9.90 -11.02 -16.62
CA PRO A 158 10.61 -12.25 -16.95
C PRO A 158 10.55 -12.55 -18.45
N THR A 159 11.52 -13.32 -18.95
CA THR A 159 11.43 -13.92 -20.28
C THR A 159 10.50 -15.12 -20.20
N CYS A 160 9.35 -15.03 -20.89
CA CYS A 160 8.35 -16.08 -20.88
C CYS A 160 8.47 -16.97 -22.12
N THR A 161 8.16 -18.27 -21.96
CA THR A 161 8.09 -19.22 -23.10
C THR A 161 6.70 -19.13 -23.72
N ALA A 162 6.62 -18.97 -25.04
CA ALA A 162 5.34 -18.93 -25.73
C ALA A 162 4.48 -20.17 -25.41
N PRO A 163 3.14 -20.03 -25.24
CA PRO A 163 2.33 -18.84 -25.55
C PRO A 163 2.25 -17.80 -24.41
N GLN A 164 2.93 -17.98 -23.31
CA GLN A 164 2.85 -17.10 -22.15
C GLN A 164 3.45 -15.73 -22.45
N VAL A 165 2.90 -14.69 -21.82
CA VAL A 165 3.39 -13.31 -21.91
C VAL A 165 3.80 -12.79 -20.53
N ALA A 166 4.74 -11.87 -20.48
CA ALA A 166 5.11 -11.23 -19.22
C ALA A 166 3.96 -10.34 -18.71
N VAL A 167 3.59 -10.53 -17.44
CA VAL A 167 2.50 -9.81 -16.78
C VAL A 167 3.05 -9.12 -15.54
N ALA A 168 2.64 -7.88 -15.31
CA ALA A 168 2.91 -7.12 -14.10
C ALA A 168 1.64 -7.03 -13.24
N CYS A 169 1.78 -7.17 -11.92
CA CYS A 169 0.63 -7.23 -11.01
C CYS A 169 -0.12 -5.90 -10.89
N GLU A 170 0.57 -4.76 -10.99
CA GLU A 170 -0.01 -3.44 -10.71
C GLU A 170 0.36 -2.41 -11.80
N GLY A 171 0.60 -2.90 -13.02
CA GLY A 171 1.07 -2.09 -14.13
C GLY A 171 2.59 -2.12 -14.28
N SER A 172 3.05 -1.83 -15.48
CA SER A 172 4.49 -1.88 -15.83
C SER A 172 5.26 -0.61 -15.47
N ASN A 173 4.58 0.37 -14.88
CA ASN A 173 5.16 1.66 -14.53
C ASN A 173 5.70 1.74 -13.09
N GLN A 174 5.67 0.66 -12.34
CA GLN A 174 6.10 0.61 -10.94
C GLN A 174 6.79 -0.71 -10.59
N ASP A 175 7.52 -0.73 -9.48
CA ASP A 175 8.16 -1.91 -8.91
C ASP A 175 7.10 -2.85 -8.31
N THR A 176 6.66 -3.80 -9.07
CA THR A 176 5.63 -4.77 -8.68
C THR A 176 6.06 -6.19 -9.03
N GLY A 177 5.33 -7.18 -8.51
CA GLY A 177 5.55 -8.58 -8.87
C GLY A 177 5.25 -8.84 -10.34
N THR A 178 6.11 -9.61 -10.99
CA THR A 178 5.97 -10.00 -12.40
C THR A 178 5.97 -11.51 -12.55
N GLY A 179 5.34 -12.01 -13.58
CA GLY A 179 5.29 -13.43 -13.91
C GLY A 179 4.91 -13.69 -15.35
N CYS A 180 4.75 -14.96 -15.71
CA CYS A 180 4.30 -15.41 -17.00
C CYS A 180 2.86 -15.90 -16.91
N GLY A 181 1.95 -15.29 -17.64
CA GLY A 181 0.53 -15.62 -17.65
C GLY A 181 -0.01 -15.95 -19.05
#